data_43612d48cfb19899f6b49baeadc12a6c
#
_entry.id   43612d48cfb19899f6b49baeadc12a6c
#
_cell.length_a   1.000
_cell.length_b   1.000
_cell.length_c   1.000
_cell.angle_alpha   90.00
_cell.angle_beta   90.00
_cell.angle_gamma   90.00
#
_symmetry.space_group_name_H-M   'P 1'
#
loop_
_entity.id
_entity.type
_entity.pdbx_description
1 polymer ?
#
loop_
_entity_poly.entity_id
_entity_poly.type
_entity_poly.pdbx_seq_one_letter_code
_entity_poly.pdbx_strand_id
1 'polypeptide(L)'
;MADIVLINPRFQVSYWGLEHALPLLGKKCNLPTACLPLLAALTPAGHSVTIVDENVEPIDYDRLTRADIVGLTGMSVQRTRMLEILRELKTRDVFTIVGGPWVSVQEDYFDGLADAIFVGEAETTWPRFLEEWAQGRHQRRYEQAEPTDMTQVPVPRYDLLKSKDYLFGSVQFSRGCPFQCEFCDIIVTFGRRPRLKTSAQVIAELEAMRKQHVKIAFIVDDNLIGNKVAAKQLLRDLAAWQTAQGYPFTFFTEASLNLAEDDEMMQLMDAANIVTVFIGIESPNEESLRETKKYQNVKKADSIVDRVRKVQDAGIEVWCGMIVGFDHDDTRIFKAQHEFLRQTDIMHAMVGMLSAIPKTPLHARLKNEGRLDLADEQPFGTNVIPLGMTRGELRDGYIDLMRELYDPDFYFERLENLFLTRKFDWARTRNAYWGKHRWRKWKSQSVDAVLATGLFLRLMKNVPDPQLRRIYRRRMATMLHGRPDPSLLFICVIKCAMHYHHYTMSREMADPQRLVNTF
;
A
#
# COMPACT_ATOMS: atom_id res chain seq x y z
N MET A 1 21.30 20.15 21.26
CA MET A 1 21.10 18.68 21.05
C MET A 1 19.69 18.38 21.51
N ALA A 2 18.88 17.72 20.67
CA ALA A 2 17.53 17.31 21.01
C ALA A 2 17.39 15.79 20.94
N ASP A 3 16.60 15.21 21.84
CA ASP A 3 16.13 13.84 21.80
C ASP A 3 14.74 13.82 21.12
N ILE A 4 14.68 13.24 19.93
CA ILE A 4 13.53 13.29 19.05
C ILE A 4 12.90 11.89 18.95
N VAL A 5 11.59 11.78 19.16
CA VAL A 5 10.85 10.55 18.95
C VAL A 5 9.83 10.76 17.84
N LEU A 6 9.92 9.95 16.79
CA LEU A 6 9.01 9.98 15.64
C LEU A 6 8.07 8.77 15.71
N ILE A 7 6.76 9.00 15.68
CA ILE A 7 5.74 7.98 15.91
C ILE A 7 4.94 7.74 14.63
N ASN A 8 4.80 6.45 14.26
CA ASN A 8 3.77 5.96 13.35
C ASN A 8 2.63 5.37 14.19
N PRO A 9 1.48 6.04 14.31
CA PRO A 9 0.34 5.53 15.06
C PRO A 9 -0.21 4.23 14.48
N ARG A 10 -0.86 3.43 15.32
CA ARG A 10 -1.45 2.16 14.92
C ARG A 10 -2.58 2.38 13.91
N PHE A 11 -2.59 1.55 12.86
CA PHE A 11 -3.70 1.45 11.94
C PHE A 11 -4.89 0.75 12.58
N GLN A 12 -6.08 1.12 12.17
CA GLN A 12 -7.25 0.27 12.35
C GLN A 12 -7.15 -0.93 11.42
N VAL A 13 -7.90 -2.00 11.71
CA VAL A 13 -7.99 -3.16 10.81
C VAL A 13 -8.39 -2.67 9.43
N SER A 14 -7.62 -3.03 8.43
CA SER A 14 -7.79 -2.50 7.07
C SER A 14 -7.41 -3.55 6.03
N TYR A 15 -7.82 -3.33 4.79
CA TYR A 15 -7.46 -4.19 3.66
C TYR A 15 -5.93 -4.42 3.57
N TRP A 16 -5.15 -3.34 3.70
CA TRP A 16 -3.70 -3.38 3.58
C TRP A 16 -2.98 -3.78 4.86
N GLY A 17 -3.63 -3.65 6.00
CA GLY A 17 -2.99 -3.91 7.30
C GLY A 17 -2.63 -5.37 7.51
N LEU A 18 -3.39 -6.28 6.90
CA LEU A 18 -3.21 -7.75 7.01
C LEU A 18 -3.17 -8.25 8.46
N GLU A 19 -3.85 -7.58 9.39
CA GLU A 19 -3.75 -7.80 10.84
C GLU A 19 -4.06 -9.24 11.25
N HIS A 20 -5.01 -9.91 10.55
CA HIS A 20 -5.33 -11.32 10.81
C HIS A 20 -4.34 -12.29 10.13
N ALA A 21 -3.62 -11.86 9.09
CA ALA A 21 -2.62 -12.68 8.39
C ALA A 21 -1.23 -12.59 9.02
N LEU A 22 -0.81 -11.41 9.45
CA LEU A 22 0.56 -11.14 9.93
C LEU A 22 1.00 -12.06 11.07
N PRO A 23 0.18 -12.34 12.11
CA PRO A 23 0.54 -13.29 13.16
C PRO A 23 0.81 -14.70 12.62
N LEU A 24 0.07 -15.12 11.57
CA LEU A 24 0.27 -16.42 10.91
C LEU A 24 1.62 -16.47 10.19
N LEU A 25 2.07 -15.33 9.65
CA LEU A 25 3.34 -15.18 8.96
C LEU A 25 4.52 -14.87 9.92
N GLY A 26 4.25 -14.69 11.21
CA GLY A 26 5.27 -14.34 12.21
C GLY A 26 5.74 -12.89 12.10
N LYS A 27 4.85 -12.02 11.64
CA LYS A 27 5.08 -10.59 11.45
C LYS A 27 4.10 -9.78 12.30
N LYS A 28 4.40 -8.50 12.53
CA LYS A 28 3.57 -7.59 13.30
C LYS A 28 2.95 -6.49 12.44
N CYS A 29 3.69 -6.03 11.43
CA CYS A 29 3.26 -4.98 10.53
C CYS A 29 3.55 -5.36 9.07
N ASN A 30 2.75 -4.84 8.16
CA ASN A 30 2.89 -5.07 6.73
C ASN A 30 4.16 -4.40 6.19
N LEU A 31 4.25 -3.08 6.30
CA LEU A 31 5.40 -2.29 5.83
C LEU A 31 5.65 -1.09 6.75
N PRO A 32 6.90 -0.62 6.84
CA PRO A 32 7.22 0.58 7.60
C PRO A 32 6.77 1.84 6.84
N THR A 33 6.43 2.88 7.59
CA THR A 33 6.21 4.21 7.03
C THR A 33 7.52 4.78 6.47
N ALA A 34 7.55 5.11 5.17
CA ALA A 34 8.77 5.53 4.48
C ALA A 34 9.32 6.88 4.95
N CYS A 35 8.47 7.80 5.39
CA CYS A 35 8.86 9.16 5.76
C CYS A 35 9.69 9.24 7.06
N LEU A 36 9.42 8.40 8.08
CA LEU A 36 10.10 8.52 9.36
C LEU A 36 11.60 8.18 9.29
N PRO A 37 12.05 7.11 8.62
CA PRO A 37 13.46 6.87 8.36
C PRO A 37 14.13 7.98 7.53
N LEU A 38 13.36 8.61 6.63
CA LEU A 38 13.85 9.72 5.83
C LEU A 38 14.05 10.98 6.69
N LEU A 39 13.08 11.37 7.52
CA LEU A 39 13.24 12.48 8.47
C LEU A 39 14.42 12.26 9.41
N ALA A 40 14.61 11.02 9.88
CA ALA A 40 15.78 10.67 10.67
C ALA A 40 17.11 10.86 9.91
N ALA A 41 17.14 10.59 8.59
CA ALA A 41 18.31 10.83 7.75
C ALA A 41 18.56 12.33 7.48
N LEU A 42 17.52 13.14 7.47
CA LEU A 42 17.57 14.59 7.29
C LEU A 42 17.85 15.34 8.58
N THR A 43 17.80 14.67 9.73
CA THR A 43 18.09 15.27 11.03
C THR A 43 19.57 15.61 11.14
N PRO A 44 19.93 16.89 11.42
CA PRO A 44 21.32 17.31 11.54
C PRO A 44 22.09 16.53 12.62
N ALA A 45 23.39 16.39 12.43
CA ALA A 45 24.26 15.77 13.41
C ALA A 45 24.15 16.48 14.78
N GLY A 46 24.20 15.70 15.87
CA GLY A 46 24.07 16.21 17.23
C GLY A 46 22.68 16.03 17.84
N HIS A 47 21.67 15.61 17.07
CA HIS A 47 20.38 15.18 17.59
C HIS A 47 20.30 13.64 17.65
N SER A 48 19.53 13.10 18.59
CA SER A 48 19.17 11.68 18.62
C SER A 48 17.77 11.49 18.04
N VAL A 49 17.56 10.43 17.25
CA VAL A 49 16.25 10.10 16.71
C VAL A 49 15.90 8.65 17.04
N THR A 50 14.72 8.47 17.61
CA THR A 50 14.09 7.16 17.83
C THR A 50 12.82 7.10 16.99
N ILE A 51 12.60 5.97 16.29
CA ILE A 51 11.35 5.70 15.58
C ILE A 51 10.54 4.68 16.37
N VAL A 52 9.31 5.05 16.72
CA VAL A 52 8.32 4.18 17.37
C VAL A 52 7.19 3.92 16.41
N ASP A 53 7.05 2.67 15.98
CA ASP A 53 5.90 2.23 15.18
C ASP A 53 4.93 1.46 16.10
N GLU A 54 3.77 2.07 16.38
CA GLU A 54 2.76 1.47 17.28
C GLU A 54 2.16 0.17 16.71
N ASN A 55 2.34 -0.10 15.41
CA ASN A 55 1.97 -1.38 14.81
C ASN A 55 2.94 -2.50 15.17
N VAL A 56 4.14 -2.16 15.61
CA VAL A 56 5.23 -3.09 15.94
C VAL A 56 5.44 -3.20 17.44
N GLU A 57 5.33 -2.09 18.16
CA GLU A 57 5.54 -2.00 19.60
C GLU A 57 4.60 -0.99 20.27
N PRO A 58 4.22 -1.19 21.56
CA PRO A 58 3.40 -0.21 22.27
C PRO A 58 4.16 1.09 22.48
N ILE A 59 3.41 2.21 22.55
CA ILE A 59 3.95 3.51 22.92
C ILE A 59 4.25 3.51 24.43
N ASP A 60 5.49 3.85 24.79
CA ASP A 60 5.90 4.13 26.16
C ASP A 60 5.79 5.64 26.46
N TYR A 61 4.66 6.05 27.00
CA TYR A 61 4.39 7.47 27.30
C TYR A 61 5.36 8.05 28.32
N ASP A 62 5.89 7.26 29.27
CA ASP A 62 6.87 7.73 30.25
C ASP A 62 8.24 8.00 29.60
N ARG A 63 8.57 7.26 28.52
CA ARG A 63 9.72 7.57 27.67
C ARG A 63 9.50 8.85 26.88
N LEU A 64 8.28 9.09 26.38
CA LEU A 64 7.95 10.28 25.59
C LEU A 64 8.04 11.58 26.39
N THR A 65 7.74 11.56 27.70
CA THR A 65 7.88 12.75 28.57
C THR A 65 9.33 13.21 28.75
N ARG A 66 10.28 12.38 28.40
CA ARG A 66 11.72 12.70 28.45
C ARG A 66 12.29 13.14 27.12
N ALA A 67 11.53 13.05 26.07
CA ALA A 67 11.93 13.52 24.74
C ALA A 67 11.75 15.04 24.65
N ASP A 68 12.65 15.68 23.92
CA ASP A 68 12.54 17.13 23.65
C ASP A 68 11.48 17.42 22.58
N ILE A 69 11.31 16.51 21.62
CA ILE A 69 10.34 16.64 20.53
C ILE A 69 9.70 15.28 20.25
N VAL A 70 8.37 15.24 20.21
CA VAL A 70 7.61 14.06 19.77
C VAL A 70 6.84 14.40 18.50
N GLY A 71 7.17 13.70 17.39
CA GLY A 71 6.54 13.90 16.09
C GLY A 71 5.63 12.74 15.69
N LEU A 72 4.42 13.04 15.18
CA LEU A 72 3.49 12.05 14.66
C LEU A 72 3.25 12.28 13.17
N THR A 73 3.13 11.18 12.43
CA THR A 73 2.67 11.19 11.04
C THR A 73 1.50 10.23 10.88
N GLY A 74 0.60 10.49 9.94
CA GLY A 74 -0.48 9.55 9.67
C GLY A 74 -1.33 9.90 8.45
N MET A 75 -2.01 8.86 7.96
CA MET A 75 -3.02 8.94 6.92
C MET A 75 -4.41 9.19 7.53
N SER A 76 -5.42 9.40 6.69
CA SER A 76 -6.81 9.59 7.11
C SER A 76 -7.30 8.49 8.07
N VAL A 77 -6.93 7.25 7.82
CA VAL A 77 -7.29 6.08 8.66
C VAL A 77 -6.64 6.06 10.04
N GLN A 78 -5.59 6.88 10.26
CA GLN A 78 -4.90 6.99 11.55
C GLN A 78 -5.31 8.24 12.35
N ARG A 79 -6.12 9.14 11.77
CA ARG A 79 -6.42 10.46 12.35
C ARG A 79 -6.99 10.38 13.77
N THR A 80 -7.89 9.44 14.03
CA THR A 80 -8.47 9.23 15.37
C THR A 80 -7.42 8.81 16.37
N ARG A 81 -6.52 7.88 15.98
CA ARG A 81 -5.44 7.44 16.86
C ARG A 81 -4.42 8.55 17.12
N MET A 82 -4.15 9.39 16.13
CA MET A 82 -3.32 10.59 16.31
C MET A 82 -3.93 11.53 17.35
N LEU A 83 -5.25 11.80 17.30
CA LEU A 83 -5.95 12.61 18.30
C LEU A 83 -5.81 12.04 19.71
N GLU A 84 -5.98 10.74 19.89
CA GLU A 84 -5.82 10.08 21.20
C GLU A 84 -4.42 10.27 21.75
N ILE A 85 -3.38 10.05 20.94
CA ILE A 85 -1.97 10.20 21.35
C ILE A 85 -1.67 11.65 21.68
N LEU A 86 -2.09 12.61 20.85
CA LEU A 86 -1.86 14.04 21.10
C LEU A 86 -2.54 14.54 22.36
N ARG A 87 -3.79 14.11 22.63
CA ARG A 87 -4.49 14.44 23.88
C ARG A 87 -3.72 13.93 25.11
N GLU A 88 -3.25 12.70 25.07
CA GLU A 88 -2.45 12.12 26.17
C GLU A 88 -1.13 12.87 26.34
N LEU A 89 -0.40 13.17 25.26
CA LEU A 89 0.86 13.92 25.33
C LEU A 89 0.67 15.35 25.84
N LYS A 90 -0.44 15.98 25.47
CA LYS A 90 -0.78 17.33 25.98
C LYS A 90 -1.01 17.35 27.47
N THR A 91 -1.64 16.32 28.07
CA THR A 91 -1.80 16.22 29.53
C THR A 91 -0.47 16.08 30.27
N ARG A 92 0.58 15.67 29.55
CA ARG A 92 1.94 15.45 30.08
C ARG A 92 2.91 16.58 29.74
N ASP A 93 2.44 17.67 29.15
CA ASP A 93 3.23 18.85 28.75
C ASP A 93 4.41 18.49 27.80
N VAL A 94 4.19 17.58 26.86
CA VAL A 94 5.19 17.16 25.88
C VAL A 94 5.09 18.04 24.64
N PHE A 95 6.22 18.57 24.16
CA PHE A 95 6.27 19.33 22.90
C PHE A 95 6.02 18.40 21.72
N THR A 96 4.97 18.69 20.96
CA THR A 96 4.47 17.78 19.91
C THR A 96 4.40 18.46 18.55
N ILE A 97 4.74 17.69 17.51
CA ILE A 97 4.59 18.11 16.11
C ILE A 97 3.80 17.06 15.32
N VAL A 98 3.09 17.49 14.30
CA VAL A 98 2.34 16.60 13.42
C VAL A 98 2.61 16.90 11.95
N GLY A 99 2.57 15.87 11.13
CA GLY A 99 2.71 15.97 9.69
C GLY A 99 2.09 14.76 8.97
N GLY A 100 2.39 14.63 7.69
CA GLY A 100 1.95 13.50 6.88
C GLY A 100 0.69 13.78 6.05
N PRO A 101 0.17 12.77 5.33
CA PRO A 101 -0.88 12.96 4.34
C PRO A 101 -2.15 13.61 4.89
N TRP A 102 -2.63 13.20 6.09
CA TRP A 102 -3.85 13.77 6.65
C TRP A 102 -3.69 15.26 7.01
N VAL A 103 -2.59 15.64 7.66
CA VAL A 103 -2.31 17.04 7.98
C VAL A 103 -2.21 17.88 6.71
N SER A 104 -1.65 17.35 5.64
CA SER A 104 -1.48 18.06 4.37
C SER A 104 -2.81 18.40 3.70
N VAL A 105 -3.85 17.59 3.90
CA VAL A 105 -5.18 17.84 3.32
C VAL A 105 -6.14 18.53 4.30
N GLN A 106 -5.92 18.39 5.62
CA GLN A 106 -6.74 19.00 6.67
C GLN A 106 -5.90 19.52 7.83
N GLU A 107 -5.34 20.71 7.66
CA GLU A 107 -4.33 21.30 8.54
C GLU A 107 -4.84 21.60 9.97
N ASP A 108 -6.09 22.04 10.08
CA ASP A 108 -6.77 22.46 11.29
C ASP A 108 -7.31 21.30 12.16
N TYR A 109 -7.23 20.06 11.65
CA TYR A 109 -7.81 18.91 12.35
C TYR A 109 -7.22 18.68 13.75
N PHE A 110 -5.96 19.05 13.97
CA PHE A 110 -5.25 18.92 15.24
C PHE A 110 -5.06 20.26 15.97
N ASP A 111 -5.87 21.28 15.64
CA ASP A 111 -5.73 22.60 16.24
C ASP A 111 -5.79 22.56 17.77
N GLY A 112 -4.83 23.27 18.38
CA GLY A 112 -4.68 23.34 19.82
C GLY A 112 -4.09 22.09 20.49
N LEU A 113 -3.81 21.00 19.74
CA LEU A 113 -3.20 19.78 20.28
C LEU A 113 -1.72 19.65 19.96
N ALA A 114 -1.28 20.09 18.79
CA ALA A 114 0.12 20.08 18.38
C ALA A 114 0.75 21.48 18.49
N ASP A 115 2.03 21.55 18.83
CA ASP A 115 2.79 22.81 18.92
C ASP A 115 3.25 23.30 17.54
N ALA A 116 3.51 22.39 16.62
CA ALA A 116 3.78 22.73 15.23
C ALA A 116 3.21 21.69 14.24
N ILE A 117 2.85 22.17 13.04
CA ILE A 117 2.33 21.33 11.95
C ILE A 117 3.23 21.44 10.72
N PHE A 118 3.38 20.29 10.01
CA PHE A 118 4.10 20.20 8.74
C PHE A 118 3.11 19.84 7.64
N VAL A 119 2.96 20.74 6.67
CA VAL A 119 2.04 20.60 5.54
C VAL A 119 2.83 20.23 4.30
N GLY A 120 2.43 19.16 3.61
CA GLY A 120 3.11 18.66 2.43
C GLY A 120 4.44 17.97 2.74
N GLU A 121 5.42 18.20 1.88
CA GLU A 121 6.77 17.63 2.01
C GLU A 121 7.58 18.38 3.08
N ALA A 122 8.48 17.67 3.76
CA ALA A 122 9.19 18.21 4.90
C ALA A 122 10.73 18.23 4.73
N GLU A 123 11.26 17.86 3.59
CA GLU A 123 12.70 17.67 3.40
C GLU A 123 13.52 18.94 3.64
N THR A 124 12.99 20.10 3.29
CA THR A 124 13.67 21.39 3.55
C THR A 124 13.23 22.05 4.84
N THR A 125 11.99 21.81 5.26
CA THR A 125 11.41 22.45 6.45
C THR A 125 11.81 21.74 7.73
N TRP A 126 12.07 20.44 7.72
CA TRP A 126 12.47 19.67 8.88
C TRP A 126 13.83 20.13 9.47
N PRO A 127 14.93 20.22 8.71
CA PRO A 127 16.18 20.76 9.24
C PRO A 127 16.04 22.20 9.73
N ARG A 128 15.31 23.05 8.97
CA ARG A 128 15.04 24.44 9.36
C ARG A 128 14.27 24.53 10.68
N PHE A 129 13.24 23.71 10.85
CA PHE A 129 12.50 23.66 12.13
C PHE A 129 13.41 23.32 13.29
N LEU A 130 14.28 22.32 13.17
CA LEU A 130 15.20 21.92 14.24
C LEU A 130 16.18 23.02 14.61
N GLU A 131 16.67 23.78 13.63
CA GLU A 131 17.51 24.95 13.87
C GLU A 131 16.74 26.06 14.60
N GLU A 132 15.54 26.41 14.12
CA GLU A 132 14.67 27.43 14.72
C GLU A 132 14.20 27.01 16.13
N TRP A 133 13.88 25.73 16.32
CA TRP A 133 13.51 25.16 17.62
C TRP A 133 14.64 25.28 18.64
N ALA A 134 15.85 24.93 18.26
CA ALA A 134 17.03 25.06 19.13
C ALA A 134 17.30 26.51 19.57
N GLN A 135 16.81 27.48 18.83
CA GLN A 135 16.93 28.92 19.12
C GLN A 135 15.67 29.52 19.79
N GLY A 136 14.65 28.69 20.06
CA GLY A 136 13.37 29.14 20.60
C GLY A 136 12.54 30.00 19.66
N ARG A 137 12.76 29.88 18.34
CA ARG A 137 12.13 30.73 17.30
C ARG A 137 11.28 29.91 16.32
N HIS A 138 10.95 28.67 16.65
CA HIS A 138 10.14 27.80 15.81
C HIS A 138 8.76 28.41 15.54
N GLN A 139 8.20 28.09 14.36
CA GLN A 139 6.88 28.51 13.93
C GLN A 139 5.85 27.41 14.23
N ARG A 140 4.57 27.77 14.26
CA ARG A 140 3.48 26.80 14.41
C ARG A 140 3.18 26.04 13.12
N ARG A 141 3.57 26.57 11.95
CA ARG A 141 3.26 25.99 10.64
C ARG A 141 4.48 26.00 9.73
N TYR A 142 4.79 24.85 9.20
CA TYR A 142 5.86 24.65 8.23
C TYR A 142 5.29 24.08 6.94
N GLU A 143 5.61 24.71 5.82
CA GLU A 143 5.32 24.27 4.47
C GLU A 143 6.48 24.70 3.60
N GLN A 144 6.98 23.80 2.77
CA GLN A 144 8.03 24.19 1.84
C GLN A 144 7.42 24.83 0.57
N ALA A 145 8.07 25.91 0.09
CA ALA A 145 7.59 26.69 -1.05
C ALA A 145 7.67 25.91 -2.37
N GLU A 146 8.74 25.12 -2.51
CA GLU A 146 9.02 24.37 -3.73
C GLU A 146 8.98 22.87 -3.46
N PRO A 147 8.49 22.07 -4.40
CA PRO A 147 8.53 20.62 -4.31
C PRO A 147 9.95 20.08 -4.16
N THR A 148 10.12 19.03 -3.38
CA THR A 148 11.42 18.41 -3.12
C THR A 148 12.14 17.99 -4.41
N ASP A 149 13.41 18.35 -4.55
CA ASP A 149 14.30 17.75 -5.54
C ASP A 149 14.69 16.34 -5.05
N MET A 150 14.09 15.33 -5.67
CA MET A 150 14.29 13.93 -5.27
C MET A 150 15.74 13.45 -5.44
N THR A 151 16.55 14.14 -6.28
CA THR A 151 17.96 13.79 -6.46
C THR A 151 18.83 14.14 -5.25
N GLN A 152 18.33 14.99 -4.35
CA GLN A 152 19.03 15.41 -3.13
C GLN A 152 18.60 14.63 -1.89
N VAL A 153 17.60 13.74 -2.03
CA VAL A 153 17.07 12.97 -0.90
C VAL A 153 18.10 11.92 -0.45
N PRO A 154 18.47 11.90 0.84
CA PRO A 154 19.44 10.93 1.36
C PRO A 154 18.85 9.52 1.47
N VAL A 155 19.72 8.53 1.65
CA VAL A 155 19.30 7.17 2.00
C VAL A 155 18.64 7.18 3.38
N PRO A 156 17.40 6.69 3.51
CA PRO A 156 16.70 6.65 4.79
C PRO A 156 17.41 5.78 5.84
N ARG A 157 17.23 6.12 7.11
CA ARG A 157 17.80 5.41 8.27
C ARG A 157 17.04 4.10 8.57
N TYR A 158 17.09 3.14 7.63
CA TYR A 158 16.45 1.81 7.81
C TYR A 158 17.00 1.03 9.02
N ASP A 159 18.19 1.38 9.48
CA ASP A 159 18.81 0.84 10.70
C ASP A 159 18.06 1.16 11.98
N LEU A 160 17.22 2.21 12.00
CA LEU A 160 16.35 2.56 13.11
C LEU A 160 15.04 1.76 13.15
N LEU A 161 14.74 0.98 12.11
CA LEU A 161 13.53 0.18 12.03
C LEU A 161 13.75 -1.23 12.61
N LYS A 162 12.73 -1.78 13.23
CA LYS A 162 12.69 -3.20 13.64
C LYS A 162 12.38 -4.11 12.46
N SER A 163 13.25 -4.13 11.45
CA SER A 163 13.01 -4.70 10.12
C SER A 163 12.52 -6.16 10.12
N LYS A 164 12.86 -6.95 11.15
CA LYS A 164 12.38 -8.33 11.33
C LYS A 164 10.86 -8.43 11.57
N ASP A 165 10.24 -7.38 12.08
CA ASP A 165 8.81 -7.36 12.45
C ASP A 165 7.91 -6.93 11.28
N TYR A 166 8.48 -6.36 10.20
CA TYR A 166 7.76 -6.02 8.98
C TYR A 166 7.77 -7.16 7.96
N LEU A 167 6.68 -7.27 7.20
CA LEU A 167 6.57 -8.25 6.11
C LEU A 167 7.38 -7.81 4.90
N PHE A 168 7.32 -6.52 4.56
CA PHE A 168 7.97 -5.90 3.41
C PHE A 168 8.84 -4.71 3.83
N GLY A 169 9.83 -4.35 2.99
CA GLY A 169 10.45 -3.04 3.02
C GLY A 169 9.73 -2.07 2.09
N SER A 170 10.03 -0.78 2.19
CA SER A 170 9.52 0.23 1.26
C SER A 170 10.67 1.08 0.71
N VAL A 171 10.68 1.29 -0.61
CA VAL A 171 11.60 2.18 -1.33
C VAL A 171 10.81 3.05 -2.28
N GLN A 172 11.16 4.31 -2.40
CA GLN A 172 10.49 5.24 -3.29
C GLN A 172 11.42 5.68 -4.40
N PHE A 173 10.96 5.61 -5.66
CA PHE A 173 11.65 6.15 -6.82
C PHE A 173 11.09 7.51 -7.24
N SER A 174 9.76 7.66 -7.27
CA SER A 174 9.12 8.87 -7.74
C SER A 174 8.03 9.39 -6.81
N ARG A 175 7.70 10.68 -6.93
CA ARG A 175 6.52 11.34 -6.35
C ARG A 175 5.78 12.11 -7.43
N GLY A 176 4.45 12.00 -7.41
CA GLY A 176 3.55 12.66 -8.36
C GLY A 176 3.14 11.77 -9.52
N CYS A 177 1.97 12.06 -10.08
CA CYS A 177 1.33 11.26 -11.12
C CYS A 177 0.84 12.15 -12.26
N PRO A 178 1.10 11.85 -13.56
CA PRO A 178 0.74 12.72 -14.66
C PRO A 178 -0.77 12.78 -14.94
N PHE A 179 -1.55 11.87 -14.38
CA PHE A 179 -2.99 11.78 -14.58
C PHE A 179 -3.77 12.82 -13.77
N GLN A 180 -5.10 12.91 -13.99
CA GLN A 180 -5.96 13.94 -13.43
C GLN A 180 -7.20 13.35 -12.75
N CYS A 181 -7.09 12.15 -12.19
CA CYS A 181 -8.21 11.50 -11.53
C CYS A 181 -8.80 12.42 -10.45
N GLU A 182 -10.10 12.72 -10.54
CA GLU A 182 -10.74 13.77 -9.76
C GLU A 182 -10.78 13.46 -8.25
N PHE A 183 -10.78 12.17 -7.90
CA PHE A 183 -10.81 11.68 -6.52
C PHE A 183 -9.44 11.59 -5.84
N CYS A 184 -8.34 11.66 -6.62
CA CYS A 184 -7.00 11.34 -6.14
C CYS A 184 -6.33 12.55 -5.47
N ASP A 185 -5.81 12.36 -4.27
CA ASP A 185 -5.09 13.37 -3.49
C ASP A 185 -3.64 13.57 -3.95
N ILE A 186 -3.06 12.63 -4.69
CA ILE A 186 -1.68 12.72 -5.18
C ILE A 186 -1.44 13.97 -6.03
N ILE A 187 -2.41 14.34 -6.88
CA ILE A 187 -2.30 15.53 -7.72
C ILE A 187 -2.27 16.83 -6.89
N VAL A 188 -2.82 16.79 -5.70
CA VAL A 188 -2.85 17.91 -4.74
C VAL A 188 -1.60 17.90 -3.86
N THR A 189 -1.17 16.73 -3.40
CA THR A 189 -0.06 16.57 -2.46
C THR A 189 1.32 16.65 -3.14
N PHE A 190 1.49 15.94 -4.26
CA PHE A 190 2.78 15.83 -4.94
C PHE A 190 2.80 16.43 -6.35
N GLY A 191 1.62 16.81 -6.86
CA GLY A 191 1.46 17.40 -8.19
C GLY A 191 1.49 16.38 -9.33
N ARG A 192 1.37 16.92 -10.57
CA ARG A 192 1.20 16.13 -11.78
C ARG A 192 2.49 15.84 -12.55
N ARG A 193 3.61 16.39 -12.11
CA ARG A 193 4.92 16.16 -12.73
C ARG A 193 5.72 15.19 -11.86
N PRO A 194 5.93 13.93 -12.31
CA PRO A 194 6.74 12.99 -11.55
C PRO A 194 8.16 13.52 -11.30
N ARG A 195 8.57 13.59 -10.06
CA ARG A 195 9.92 13.94 -9.60
C ARG A 195 10.61 12.64 -9.17
N LEU A 196 11.87 12.46 -9.55
CA LEU A 196 12.51 11.16 -9.61
C LEU A 196 13.81 11.16 -8.80
N LYS A 197 14.08 10.07 -8.10
CA LYS A 197 15.44 9.71 -7.69
C LYS A 197 16.22 9.14 -8.85
N THR A 198 17.53 9.12 -8.74
CA THR A 198 18.40 8.38 -9.66
C THR A 198 18.32 6.87 -9.36
N SER A 199 18.59 6.02 -10.35
CA SER A 199 18.71 4.57 -10.13
C SER A 199 19.77 4.22 -9.06
N ALA A 200 20.86 4.99 -9.00
CA ALA A 200 21.92 4.81 -8.02
C ALA A 200 21.42 5.03 -6.58
N GLN A 201 20.56 6.05 -6.34
CA GLN A 201 19.94 6.28 -5.03
C GLN A 201 19.03 5.10 -4.65
N VAL A 202 18.17 4.64 -5.55
CA VAL A 202 17.28 3.49 -5.31
C VAL A 202 18.09 2.23 -4.96
N ILE A 203 19.16 1.95 -5.71
CA ILE A 203 20.06 0.80 -5.43
C ILE A 203 20.75 0.95 -4.08
N ALA A 204 21.18 2.18 -3.71
CA ALA A 204 21.80 2.42 -2.40
C ALA A 204 20.81 2.18 -1.25
N GLU A 205 19.54 2.56 -1.39
CA GLU A 205 18.48 2.25 -0.43
C GLU A 205 18.22 0.75 -0.32
N LEU A 206 18.17 0.04 -1.45
CA LEU A 206 18.04 -1.42 -1.47
C LEU A 206 19.21 -2.12 -0.78
N GLU A 207 20.46 -1.65 -0.99
CA GLU A 207 21.62 -2.18 -0.29
C GLU A 207 21.56 -1.92 1.23
N ALA A 208 21.04 -0.75 1.66
CA ALA A 208 20.81 -0.47 3.08
C ALA A 208 19.76 -1.43 3.67
N MET A 209 18.63 -1.66 2.97
CA MET A 209 17.62 -2.63 3.39
C MET A 209 18.15 -4.07 3.38
N ARG A 210 19.01 -4.44 2.41
CA ARG A 210 19.64 -5.77 2.34
C ARG A 210 20.49 -6.06 3.58
N LYS A 211 21.19 -5.06 4.12
CA LYS A 211 21.92 -5.16 5.39
C LYS A 211 21.00 -5.46 6.57
N GLN A 212 19.74 -5.06 6.49
CA GLN A 212 18.68 -5.34 7.47
C GLN A 212 17.90 -6.65 7.15
N HIS A 213 18.42 -7.49 6.24
CA HIS A 213 17.85 -8.78 5.83
C HIS A 213 16.45 -8.70 5.17
N VAL A 214 16.06 -7.54 4.68
CA VAL A 214 14.83 -7.38 3.87
C VAL A 214 15.02 -8.07 2.52
N LYS A 215 14.01 -8.81 2.05
CA LYS A 215 14.04 -9.58 0.79
C LYS A 215 12.90 -9.24 -0.17
N ILE A 216 11.86 -8.63 0.32
CA ILE A 216 10.71 -8.19 -0.48
C ILE A 216 10.54 -6.70 -0.23
N ALA A 217 10.46 -5.90 -1.29
CA ALA A 217 10.28 -4.46 -1.16
C ALA A 217 9.14 -3.98 -2.05
N PHE A 218 8.33 -3.11 -1.48
CA PHE A 218 7.35 -2.30 -2.21
C PHE A 218 8.07 -1.07 -2.78
N ILE A 219 8.03 -0.90 -4.10
CA ILE A 219 8.40 0.37 -4.73
C ILE A 219 7.16 1.25 -4.62
N VAL A 220 7.17 2.11 -3.59
CA VAL A 220 5.99 2.86 -3.10
C VAL A 220 5.81 4.17 -3.87
N ASP A 221 5.68 4.05 -5.18
CA ASP A 221 5.46 5.16 -6.11
C ASP A 221 3.96 5.32 -6.36
N ASP A 222 3.49 6.55 -6.50
CA ASP A 222 2.10 6.84 -6.89
C ASP A 222 1.74 6.26 -8.27
N ASN A 223 2.74 6.09 -9.12
CA ASN A 223 2.67 5.41 -10.42
C ASN A 223 4.10 5.24 -10.96
N LEU A 224 4.69 4.07 -10.80
CA LEU A 224 6.06 3.79 -11.24
C LEU A 224 6.32 4.17 -12.70
N ILE A 225 5.33 3.97 -13.57
CA ILE A 225 5.43 4.24 -15.00
C ILE A 225 4.97 5.64 -15.40
N GLY A 226 4.79 6.54 -14.43
CA GLY A 226 4.38 7.93 -14.66
C GLY A 226 5.33 8.70 -15.57
N ASN A 227 6.63 8.39 -15.54
CA ASN A 227 7.63 8.78 -16.53
C ASN A 227 8.23 7.50 -17.15
N LYS A 228 7.70 7.07 -18.29
CA LYS A 228 8.07 5.80 -18.94
C LYS A 228 9.56 5.70 -19.29
N VAL A 229 10.19 6.79 -19.70
CA VAL A 229 11.61 6.81 -20.09
C VAL A 229 12.49 6.54 -18.85
N ALA A 230 12.26 7.28 -17.79
CA ALA A 230 13.00 7.12 -16.54
C ALA A 230 12.72 5.78 -15.86
N ALA A 231 11.46 5.31 -15.87
CA ALA A 231 11.11 4.01 -15.34
C ALA A 231 11.82 2.86 -16.08
N LYS A 232 11.88 2.90 -17.40
CA LYS A 232 12.64 1.91 -18.18
C LYS A 232 14.13 1.94 -17.85
N GLN A 233 14.72 3.12 -17.64
CA GLN A 233 16.13 3.23 -17.23
C GLN A 233 16.34 2.62 -15.84
N LEU A 234 15.51 2.98 -14.85
CA LEU A 234 15.55 2.36 -13.51
C LEU A 234 15.46 0.84 -13.59
N LEU A 235 14.52 0.32 -14.38
CA LEU A 235 14.30 -1.13 -14.49
C LEU A 235 15.48 -1.85 -15.13
N ARG A 236 16.16 -1.25 -16.13
CA ARG A 236 17.41 -1.79 -16.70
C ARG A 236 18.52 -1.85 -15.65
N ASP A 237 18.70 -0.78 -14.89
CA ASP A 237 19.72 -0.71 -13.84
C ASP A 237 19.42 -1.69 -12.71
N LEU A 238 18.16 -1.80 -12.28
CA LEU A 238 17.73 -2.79 -11.29
C LEU A 238 17.92 -4.22 -11.79
N ALA A 239 17.58 -4.54 -13.05
CA ALA A 239 17.76 -5.86 -13.62
C ALA A 239 19.24 -6.25 -13.68
N ALA A 240 20.12 -5.32 -14.05
CA ALA A 240 21.58 -5.52 -14.04
C ALA A 240 22.08 -5.78 -12.62
N TRP A 241 21.68 -4.97 -11.65
CA TRP A 241 22.05 -5.14 -10.24
C TRP A 241 21.51 -6.45 -9.66
N GLN A 242 20.24 -6.79 -9.90
CA GLN A 242 19.61 -8.05 -9.48
C GLN A 242 20.40 -9.26 -10.00
N THR A 243 20.73 -9.25 -11.29
CA THR A 243 21.50 -10.32 -11.93
C THR A 243 22.90 -10.45 -11.29
N ALA A 244 23.61 -9.34 -11.11
CA ALA A 244 24.94 -9.33 -10.52
C ALA A 244 24.95 -9.84 -9.07
N GLN A 245 23.90 -9.53 -8.30
CA GLN A 245 23.75 -9.95 -6.90
C GLN A 245 23.02 -11.31 -6.74
N GLY A 246 22.52 -11.89 -7.82
CA GLY A 246 21.82 -13.19 -7.82
C GLY A 246 20.38 -13.11 -7.31
N TYR A 247 19.68 -12.04 -7.64
CA TYR A 247 18.30 -11.75 -7.31
C TYR A 247 18.01 -11.70 -5.80
N PRO A 248 18.59 -10.74 -5.07
CA PRO A 248 18.39 -10.62 -3.62
C PRO A 248 16.99 -10.16 -3.24
N PHE A 249 16.28 -9.43 -4.13
CA PHE A 249 14.96 -8.88 -3.87
C PHE A 249 13.88 -9.43 -4.80
N THR A 250 12.67 -9.48 -4.28
CA THR A 250 11.42 -9.53 -5.03
C THR A 250 10.71 -8.20 -4.83
N PHE A 251 10.15 -7.63 -5.91
CA PHE A 251 9.47 -6.34 -5.86
C PHE A 251 8.00 -6.46 -6.20
N PHE A 252 7.23 -5.54 -5.66
CA PHE A 252 5.90 -5.16 -6.14
C PHE A 252 5.78 -3.64 -6.17
N THR A 253 4.85 -3.11 -6.97
CA THR A 253 4.71 -1.66 -7.18
C THR A 253 3.30 -1.29 -7.60
N GLU A 254 3.05 0.00 -7.75
CA GLU A 254 1.83 0.55 -8.33
C GLU A 254 2.07 1.06 -9.75
N ALA A 255 1.11 0.81 -10.63
CA ALA A 255 1.13 1.30 -11.99
C ALA A 255 -0.29 1.53 -12.53
N SER A 256 -0.41 2.37 -13.54
CA SER A 256 -1.66 2.54 -14.27
C SER A 256 -1.82 1.48 -15.38
N LEU A 257 -3.07 1.20 -15.77
CA LEU A 257 -3.41 0.11 -16.71
C LEU A 257 -2.79 0.28 -18.10
N ASN A 258 -2.34 1.48 -18.48
CA ASN A 258 -1.59 1.68 -19.72
C ASN A 258 -0.18 1.02 -19.72
N LEU A 259 0.20 0.34 -18.65
CA LEU A 259 1.28 -0.64 -18.62
C LEU A 259 1.09 -1.71 -19.70
N ALA A 260 -0.14 -2.18 -19.90
CA ALA A 260 -0.47 -3.19 -20.92
C ALA A 260 -0.16 -2.76 -22.36
N GLU A 261 0.07 -1.48 -22.61
CA GLU A 261 0.41 -0.93 -23.92
C GLU A 261 1.94 -0.91 -24.19
N ASP A 262 2.76 -1.37 -23.24
CA ASP A 262 4.23 -1.25 -23.31
C ASP A 262 4.91 -2.58 -22.99
N ASP A 263 5.08 -3.40 -24.02
CA ASP A 263 5.67 -4.75 -23.89
C ASP A 263 7.11 -4.70 -23.36
N GLU A 264 7.91 -3.70 -23.75
CA GLU A 264 9.27 -3.51 -23.23
C GLU A 264 9.25 -3.22 -21.73
N MET A 265 8.32 -2.39 -21.27
CA MET A 265 8.18 -2.06 -19.85
C MET A 265 7.89 -3.33 -19.03
N MET A 266 6.93 -4.16 -19.48
CA MET A 266 6.58 -5.41 -18.82
C MET A 266 7.76 -6.40 -18.79
N GLN A 267 8.52 -6.51 -19.89
CA GLN A 267 9.73 -7.34 -19.93
C GLN A 267 10.81 -6.85 -18.97
N LEU A 268 11.01 -5.53 -18.87
CA LEU A 268 11.96 -4.94 -17.93
C LEU A 268 11.51 -5.11 -16.47
N MET A 269 10.21 -5.05 -16.19
CA MET A 269 9.66 -5.35 -14.86
C MET A 269 9.95 -6.79 -14.46
N ASP A 270 9.72 -7.77 -15.33
CA ASP A 270 10.06 -9.18 -15.06
C ASP A 270 11.58 -9.35 -14.86
N ALA A 271 12.40 -8.69 -15.68
CA ALA A 271 13.86 -8.73 -15.56
C ALA A 271 14.36 -8.15 -14.22
N ALA A 272 13.72 -7.09 -13.72
CA ALA A 272 14.00 -6.50 -12.41
C ALA A 272 13.43 -7.32 -11.24
N ASN A 273 12.65 -8.38 -11.52
CA ASN A 273 11.93 -9.21 -10.54
C ASN A 273 10.78 -8.47 -9.83
N ILE A 274 10.07 -7.60 -10.56
CA ILE A 274 8.76 -7.07 -10.14
C ILE A 274 7.72 -8.14 -10.52
N VAL A 275 7.20 -8.82 -9.51
CA VAL A 275 6.31 -9.97 -9.72
C VAL A 275 4.83 -9.64 -9.56
N THR A 276 4.53 -8.48 -8.99
CA THR A 276 3.16 -8.03 -8.73
C THR A 276 3.04 -6.53 -8.98
N VAL A 277 1.93 -6.13 -9.56
CA VAL A 277 1.58 -4.73 -9.74
C VAL A 277 0.17 -4.47 -9.21
N PHE A 278 0.02 -3.40 -8.42
CA PHE A 278 -1.29 -2.88 -8.06
C PHE A 278 -1.74 -1.88 -9.12
N ILE A 279 -2.94 -2.07 -9.65
CA ILE A 279 -3.51 -1.21 -10.70
C ILE A 279 -4.87 -0.67 -10.23
N GLY A 280 -5.00 0.65 -10.19
CA GLY A 280 -6.30 1.28 -10.01
C GLY A 280 -7.17 1.05 -11.25
N ILE A 281 -8.05 0.04 -11.19
CA ILE A 281 -9.07 -0.24 -12.23
C ILE A 281 -10.26 0.69 -12.04
N GLU A 282 -10.64 0.93 -10.81
CA GLU A 282 -11.72 1.74 -10.26
C GLU A 282 -13.10 1.18 -10.60
N SER A 283 -13.45 1.08 -11.87
CA SER A 283 -14.78 0.61 -12.28
C SER A 283 -14.75 -0.12 -13.61
N PRO A 284 -15.58 -1.16 -13.80
CA PRO A 284 -15.87 -1.71 -15.13
C PRO A 284 -16.82 -0.80 -15.94
N ASN A 285 -17.43 0.21 -15.32
CA ASN A 285 -18.31 1.17 -15.98
C ASN A 285 -17.48 2.30 -16.60
N GLU A 286 -17.50 2.41 -17.94
CA GLU A 286 -16.71 3.41 -18.65
C GLU A 286 -17.19 4.85 -18.40
N GLU A 287 -18.49 5.06 -18.14
CA GLU A 287 -19.05 6.38 -17.86
C GLU A 287 -18.52 6.91 -16.52
N SER A 288 -18.46 6.06 -15.48
CA SER A 288 -17.84 6.38 -14.19
C SER A 288 -16.33 6.73 -14.33
N LEU A 289 -15.61 6.03 -15.21
CA LEU A 289 -14.21 6.35 -15.49
C LEU A 289 -14.05 7.71 -16.21
N ARG A 290 -14.93 8.05 -17.12
CA ARG A 290 -14.91 9.34 -17.84
C ARG A 290 -15.26 10.50 -16.92
N GLU A 291 -16.29 10.34 -16.11
CA GLU A 291 -16.72 11.29 -15.10
C GLU A 291 -15.56 11.73 -14.20
N THR A 292 -14.82 10.75 -13.68
CA THR A 292 -13.71 10.98 -12.76
C THR A 292 -12.36 11.22 -13.42
N LYS A 293 -12.34 11.42 -14.74
CA LYS A 293 -11.13 11.68 -15.56
C LYS A 293 -10.09 10.57 -15.49
N LYS A 294 -10.51 9.32 -15.23
CA LYS A 294 -9.64 8.12 -15.29
C LYS A 294 -9.43 7.65 -16.74
N TYR A 295 -9.07 8.55 -17.62
CA TYR A 295 -9.00 8.32 -19.07
C TYR A 295 -8.01 7.23 -19.50
N GLN A 296 -6.99 6.94 -18.70
CA GLN A 296 -6.05 5.86 -18.96
C GLN A 296 -6.70 4.47 -18.90
N ASN A 297 -7.87 4.34 -18.25
CA ASN A 297 -8.64 3.11 -18.17
C ASN A 297 -9.79 3.03 -19.18
N VAL A 298 -10.20 4.17 -19.75
CA VAL A 298 -11.25 4.23 -20.76
C VAL A 298 -10.87 3.34 -21.94
N LYS A 299 -11.87 2.62 -22.49
CA LYS A 299 -11.69 1.67 -23.57
C LYS A 299 -10.98 2.31 -24.78
N LYS A 300 -9.97 1.62 -25.24
CA LYS A 300 -9.27 1.87 -26.50
C LYS A 300 -9.58 0.73 -27.47
N ALA A 301 -8.58 0.12 -28.10
CA ALA A 301 -8.78 -1.07 -28.93
C ALA A 301 -9.16 -2.30 -28.08
N ASP A 302 -8.43 -2.51 -26.97
CA ASP A 302 -8.61 -3.65 -26.09
C ASP A 302 -9.50 -3.32 -24.88
N SER A 303 -10.26 -4.31 -24.41
CA SER A 303 -11.05 -4.17 -23.18
C SER A 303 -10.14 -4.08 -21.94
N ILE A 304 -10.68 -3.59 -20.80
CA ILE A 304 -9.94 -3.59 -19.51
C ILE A 304 -9.53 -5.04 -19.15
N VAL A 305 -10.42 -6.02 -19.39
CA VAL A 305 -10.16 -7.45 -19.13
C VAL A 305 -8.96 -7.93 -19.97
N ASP A 306 -8.91 -7.63 -21.26
CA ASP A 306 -7.81 -8.05 -22.13
C ASP A 306 -6.48 -7.40 -21.73
N ARG A 307 -6.52 -6.13 -21.34
CA ARG A 307 -5.33 -5.40 -20.85
C ARG A 307 -4.80 -5.99 -19.54
N VAL A 308 -5.67 -6.34 -18.59
CA VAL A 308 -5.29 -7.04 -17.37
C VAL A 308 -4.66 -8.40 -17.69
N ARG A 309 -5.31 -9.19 -18.56
CA ARG A 309 -4.78 -10.49 -18.98
C ARG A 309 -3.42 -10.37 -19.64
N LYS A 310 -3.20 -9.34 -20.46
CA LYS A 310 -1.90 -9.09 -21.11
C LYS A 310 -0.79 -8.85 -20.08
N VAL A 311 -1.04 -8.11 -19.00
CA VAL A 311 -0.09 -7.93 -17.92
C VAL A 311 0.19 -9.26 -17.19
N GLN A 312 -0.84 -10.05 -16.92
CA GLN A 312 -0.68 -11.37 -16.32
C GLN A 312 0.11 -12.31 -17.24
N ASP A 313 -0.18 -12.32 -18.54
CA ASP A 313 0.54 -13.12 -19.52
C ASP A 313 2.02 -12.72 -19.68
N ALA A 314 2.38 -11.50 -19.28
CA ALA A 314 3.78 -11.08 -19.14
C ALA A 314 4.47 -11.63 -17.88
N GLY A 315 3.76 -12.34 -16.99
CA GLY A 315 4.31 -12.93 -15.76
C GLY A 315 4.24 -12.01 -14.54
N ILE A 316 3.38 -11.01 -14.58
CA ILE A 316 3.18 -10.04 -13.50
C ILE A 316 1.79 -10.24 -12.91
N GLU A 317 1.70 -10.62 -11.64
CA GLU A 317 0.42 -10.73 -10.95
C GLU A 317 -0.24 -9.34 -10.82
N VAL A 318 -1.52 -9.25 -11.13
CA VAL A 318 -2.28 -8.01 -10.97
C VAL A 318 -3.11 -8.07 -9.70
N TRP A 319 -2.90 -7.08 -8.82
CA TRP A 319 -3.83 -6.68 -7.77
C TRP A 319 -4.54 -5.42 -8.22
N CYS A 320 -5.75 -5.15 -7.75
CA CYS A 320 -6.45 -3.97 -8.23
C CYS A 320 -7.14 -3.19 -7.11
N GLY A 321 -7.25 -1.87 -7.35
CA GLY A 321 -8.16 -0.96 -6.66
C GLY A 321 -9.44 -0.82 -7.45
N MET A 322 -10.58 -0.88 -6.77
CA MET A 322 -11.90 -0.67 -7.34
C MET A 322 -12.74 0.21 -6.42
N ILE A 323 -13.60 1.02 -7.00
CA ILE A 323 -14.44 1.97 -6.28
C ILE A 323 -15.89 1.75 -6.67
N VAL A 324 -16.81 1.86 -5.70
CA VAL A 324 -18.25 1.88 -5.90
C VAL A 324 -18.83 3.21 -5.41
N GLY A 325 -19.92 3.66 -6.04
CA GLY A 325 -20.61 4.89 -5.65
C GLY A 325 -20.26 6.12 -6.48
N PHE A 326 -19.73 5.95 -7.70
CA PHE A 326 -19.64 7.01 -8.69
C PHE A 326 -21.03 7.49 -9.13
N ASP A 327 -21.12 8.65 -9.77
CA ASP A 327 -22.38 9.26 -10.17
C ASP A 327 -23.16 8.41 -11.19
N HIS A 328 -22.45 7.64 -12.01
CA HIS A 328 -23.06 6.69 -12.99
C HIS A 328 -23.23 5.27 -12.44
N ASP A 329 -23.02 5.05 -11.15
CA ASP A 329 -23.23 3.75 -10.52
C ASP A 329 -24.65 3.65 -9.95
N ASP A 330 -25.29 2.51 -10.19
CA ASP A 330 -26.47 2.05 -9.47
C ASP A 330 -26.17 0.69 -8.81
N THR A 331 -27.15 0.07 -8.18
CA THR A 331 -26.96 -1.21 -7.46
C THR A 331 -26.46 -2.35 -8.34
N ARG A 332 -26.48 -2.24 -9.66
CA ARG A 332 -25.91 -3.24 -10.58
C ARG A 332 -24.38 -3.24 -10.60
N ILE A 333 -23.75 -2.17 -10.09
CA ILE A 333 -22.29 -2.06 -10.08
C ILE A 333 -21.63 -3.17 -9.27
N PHE A 334 -22.24 -3.59 -8.17
CA PHE A 334 -21.70 -4.66 -7.32
C PHE A 334 -21.54 -5.96 -8.10
N LYS A 335 -22.59 -6.35 -8.85
CA LYS A 335 -22.53 -7.53 -9.72
C LYS A 335 -21.54 -7.35 -10.87
N ALA A 336 -21.44 -6.16 -11.45
CA ALA A 336 -20.49 -5.88 -12.52
C ALA A 336 -19.04 -5.99 -12.05
N GLN A 337 -18.72 -5.52 -10.85
CA GLN A 337 -17.39 -5.68 -10.27
C GLN A 337 -17.06 -7.13 -9.92
N HIS A 338 -18.00 -7.86 -9.32
CA HIS A 338 -17.83 -9.29 -9.07
C HIS A 338 -17.53 -10.08 -10.38
N GLU A 339 -18.31 -9.82 -11.44
CA GLU A 339 -18.12 -10.46 -12.73
C GLU A 339 -16.79 -10.08 -13.40
N PHE A 340 -16.38 -8.82 -13.30
CA PHE A 340 -15.07 -8.36 -13.78
C PHE A 340 -13.92 -9.12 -13.12
N LEU A 341 -13.98 -9.30 -11.78
CA LEU A 341 -12.95 -10.03 -11.04
C LEU A 341 -12.94 -11.52 -11.37
N ARG A 342 -14.10 -12.10 -11.67
CA ARG A 342 -14.20 -13.49 -12.17
C ARG A 342 -13.54 -13.64 -13.54
N GLN A 343 -13.77 -12.70 -14.46
CA GLN A 343 -13.19 -12.74 -15.81
C GLN A 343 -11.68 -12.51 -15.81
N THR A 344 -11.14 -11.76 -14.88
CA THR A 344 -9.72 -11.41 -14.85
C THR A 344 -8.87 -12.32 -13.97
N ASP A 345 -9.47 -13.22 -13.19
CA ASP A 345 -8.80 -14.06 -12.19
C ASP A 345 -7.98 -13.25 -11.16
N ILE A 346 -8.32 -11.96 -10.93
CA ILE A 346 -7.67 -11.14 -9.92
C ILE A 346 -8.11 -11.61 -8.52
N MET A 347 -7.15 -12.04 -7.70
CA MET A 347 -7.43 -12.55 -6.35
C MET A 347 -7.54 -11.45 -5.31
N HIS A 348 -6.70 -10.43 -5.43
CA HIS A 348 -6.63 -9.33 -4.48
C HIS A 348 -7.20 -8.07 -5.11
N ALA A 349 -8.43 -7.75 -4.71
CA ALA A 349 -9.15 -6.55 -5.12
C ALA A 349 -9.48 -5.73 -3.88
N MET A 350 -8.85 -4.57 -3.75
CA MET A 350 -9.23 -3.56 -2.78
C MET A 350 -10.45 -2.83 -3.33
N VAL A 351 -11.62 -3.12 -2.81
CA VAL A 351 -12.83 -2.37 -3.16
C VAL A 351 -13.12 -1.36 -2.05
N GLY A 352 -13.42 -0.12 -2.42
CA GLY A 352 -13.82 0.92 -1.49
C GLY A 352 -15.05 1.69 -1.99
N MET A 353 -15.77 2.30 -1.05
CA MET A 353 -16.80 3.28 -1.39
C MET A 353 -16.14 4.62 -1.69
N LEU A 354 -16.56 5.29 -2.76
CA LEU A 354 -16.03 6.60 -3.14
C LEU A 354 -16.00 7.55 -1.94
N SER A 355 -14.85 8.14 -1.67
CA SER A 355 -14.67 9.15 -0.63
C SER A 355 -14.07 10.41 -1.24
N ALA A 356 -14.58 11.55 -0.84
CA ALA A 356 -14.10 12.85 -1.31
C ALA A 356 -13.06 13.39 -0.32
N ILE A 357 -11.80 13.18 -0.62
CA ILE A 357 -10.67 13.64 0.21
C ILE A 357 -10.59 15.18 0.13
N PRO A 358 -10.43 15.90 1.24
CA PRO A 358 -10.31 17.35 1.24
C PRO A 358 -9.23 17.86 0.25
N LYS A 359 -9.45 19.05 -0.30
CA LYS A 359 -8.63 19.71 -1.34
C LYS A 359 -8.64 19.03 -2.73
N THR A 360 -9.25 17.85 -2.91
CA THR A 360 -9.39 17.23 -4.24
C THR A 360 -10.46 17.91 -5.09
N PRO A 361 -10.37 17.84 -6.44
CA PRO A 361 -11.43 18.33 -7.31
C PRO A 361 -12.79 17.71 -7.04
N LEU A 362 -12.85 16.40 -6.73
CA LEU A 362 -14.07 15.70 -6.34
C LEU A 362 -14.71 16.34 -5.10
N HIS A 363 -13.91 16.60 -4.06
CA HIS A 363 -14.40 17.24 -2.83
C HIS A 363 -15.01 18.61 -3.12
N ALA A 364 -14.35 19.43 -3.93
CA ALA A 364 -14.86 20.76 -4.31
C ALA A 364 -16.18 20.65 -5.11
N ARG A 365 -16.26 19.70 -6.06
CA ARG A 365 -17.46 19.45 -6.86
C ARG A 365 -18.65 19.03 -6.00
N LEU A 366 -18.47 17.98 -5.19
CA LEU A 366 -19.55 17.44 -4.35
C LEU A 366 -20.00 18.41 -3.26
N LYS A 367 -19.08 19.23 -2.72
CA LYS A 367 -19.42 20.29 -1.79
C LYS A 367 -20.33 21.34 -2.44
N ASN A 368 -20.02 21.77 -3.67
CA ASN A 368 -20.84 22.73 -4.42
C ASN A 368 -22.21 22.16 -4.81
N GLU A 369 -22.29 20.85 -5.03
CA GLU A 369 -23.53 20.13 -5.34
C GLU A 369 -24.37 19.81 -4.07
N GLY A 370 -23.88 20.10 -2.86
CA GLY A 370 -24.54 19.74 -1.61
C GLY A 370 -24.60 18.22 -1.34
N ARG A 371 -23.67 17.47 -1.89
CA ARG A 371 -23.59 16.01 -1.83
C ARG A 371 -22.42 15.50 -0.97
N LEU A 372 -21.95 16.31 -0.06
CA LEU A 372 -20.85 15.97 0.84
C LEU A 372 -21.34 16.01 2.30
N ASP A 373 -21.17 14.88 3.00
CA ASP A 373 -21.36 14.82 4.44
C ASP A 373 -20.05 15.24 5.12
N LEU A 374 -20.11 16.34 5.85
CA LEU A 374 -18.94 16.94 6.52
C LEU A 374 -18.77 16.45 7.97
N ALA A 375 -19.62 15.54 8.44
CA ALA A 375 -19.44 14.96 9.77
C ALA A 375 -18.15 14.14 9.85
N ASP A 376 -17.43 14.23 10.96
CA ASP A 376 -16.18 13.45 11.16
C ASP A 376 -16.48 11.95 11.27
N GLU A 377 -17.56 11.59 11.94
CA GLU A 377 -18.09 10.23 11.96
C GLU A 377 -18.93 9.95 10.72
N GLN A 378 -18.59 8.89 10.00
CA GLN A 378 -19.27 8.49 8.76
C GLN A 378 -20.04 7.18 8.96
N PRO A 379 -21.31 7.23 9.41
CA PRO A 379 -22.09 6.05 9.75
C PRO A 379 -22.33 5.12 8.55
N PHE A 380 -22.17 5.63 7.32
CA PHE A 380 -22.24 4.85 6.09
C PHE A 380 -20.86 4.47 5.53
N GLY A 381 -19.77 4.84 6.21
CA GLY A 381 -18.39 4.55 5.79
C GLY A 381 -17.86 5.46 4.66
N THR A 382 -18.65 6.45 4.20
CA THR A 382 -18.25 7.43 3.19
C THR A 382 -18.88 8.79 3.44
N ASN A 383 -18.17 9.86 3.05
CA ASN A 383 -18.68 11.23 3.07
C ASN A 383 -19.46 11.61 1.80
N VAL A 384 -19.54 10.73 0.81
CA VAL A 384 -20.22 10.99 -0.47
C VAL A 384 -21.69 10.59 -0.38
N ILE A 385 -22.57 11.45 -0.92
CA ILE A 385 -23.98 11.14 -1.16
C ILE A 385 -24.12 10.74 -2.63
N PRO A 386 -24.32 9.45 -2.94
CA PRO A 386 -24.38 8.96 -4.32
C PRO A 386 -25.65 9.42 -5.03
N LEU A 387 -25.65 9.42 -6.39
CA LEU A 387 -26.83 9.80 -7.19
C LEU A 387 -27.72 8.61 -7.55
N GLY A 388 -27.14 7.49 -7.96
CA GLY A 388 -27.86 6.35 -8.51
C GLY A 388 -28.39 5.35 -7.49
N MET A 389 -28.11 5.56 -6.20
CA MET A 389 -28.54 4.70 -5.09
C MET A 389 -28.54 5.48 -3.78
N THR A 390 -29.18 4.97 -2.74
CA THR A 390 -29.12 5.53 -1.39
C THR A 390 -27.78 5.19 -0.71
N ARG A 391 -27.39 5.97 0.30
CA ARG A 391 -26.20 5.66 1.12
C ARG A 391 -26.29 4.30 1.80
N GLY A 392 -27.50 3.88 2.19
CA GLY A 392 -27.74 2.56 2.75
C GLY A 392 -27.47 1.43 1.73
N GLU A 393 -28.02 1.56 0.52
CA GLU A 393 -27.80 0.60 -0.57
C GLU A 393 -26.31 0.55 -0.97
N LEU A 394 -25.60 1.68 -0.99
CA LEU A 394 -24.15 1.70 -1.26
C LEU A 394 -23.39 0.94 -0.19
N ARG A 395 -23.63 1.21 1.10
CA ARG A 395 -22.98 0.53 2.22
C ARG A 395 -23.27 -0.98 2.22
N ASP A 396 -24.53 -1.34 2.12
CA ASP A 396 -24.95 -2.75 2.23
C ASP A 396 -24.46 -3.55 1.02
N GLY A 397 -24.56 -3.00 -0.18
CA GLY A 397 -24.01 -3.60 -1.40
C GLY A 397 -22.48 -3.73 -1.37
N TYR A 398 -21.78 -2.76 -0.81
CA TYR A 398 -20.35 -2.84 -0.59
C TYR A 398 -19.96 -3.98 0.37
N ILE A 399 -20.66 -4.11 1.51
CA ILE A 399 -20.42 -5.17 2.49
C ILE A 399 -20.67 -6.55 1.85
N ASP A 400 -21.77 -6.70 1.12
CA ASP A 400 -22.11 -7.94 0.45
C ASP A 400 -21.08 -8.29 -0.64
N LEU A 401 -20.68 -7.32 -1.46
CA LEU A 401 -19.62 -7.51 -2.45
C LEU A 401 -18.30 -7.98 -1.79
N MET A 402 -17.87 -7.34 -0.72
CA MET A 402 -16.64 -7.74 0.00
C MET A 402 -16.74 -9.17 0.53
N ARG A 403 -17.90 -9.58 1.02
CA ARG A 403 -18.16 -10.96 1.48
C ARG A 403 -18.11 -11.97 0.35
N GLU A 404 -18.69 -11.64 -0.81
CA GLU A 404 -18.68 -12.48 -2.00
C GLU A 404 -17.27 -12.63 -2.58
N LEU A 405 -16.50 -11.53 -2.67
CA LEU A 405 -15.14 -11.54 -3.21
C LEU A 405 -14.19 -12.44 -2.43
N TYR A 406 -14.40 -12.51 -1.10
CA TYR A 406 -13.59 -13.33 -0.18
C TYR A 406 -14.35 -14.56 0.33
N ASP A 407 -15.44 -14.97 -0.37
CA ASP A 407 -15.96 -16.31 -0.22
C ASP A 407 -14.89 -17.33 -0.65
N PRO A 408 -14.67 -18.39 0.13
CA PRO A 408 -13.59 -19.33 -0.16
C PRO A 408 -13.67 -19.98 -1.54
N ASP A 409 -14.88 -20.32 -2.03
CA ASP A 409 -14.99 -20.97 -3.33
C ASP A 409 -14.69 -20.00 -4.45
N PHE A 410 -15.20 -18.77 -4.41
CA PHE A 410 -14.92 -17.72 -5.39
C PHE A 410 -13.45 -17.29 -5.39
N TYR A 411 -12.83 -17.14 -4.21
CA TYR A 411 -11.43 -16.74 -4.11
C TYR A 411 -10.49 -17.82 -4.68
N PHE A 412 -10.68 -19.08 -4.27
CA PHE A 412 -9.79 -20.16 -4.70
C PHE A 412 -10.05 -20.62 -6.14
N GLU A 413 -11.26 -20.43 -6.69
CA GLU A 413 -11.51 -20.62 -8.12
C GLU A 413 -10.59 -19.71 -8.95
N ARG A 414 -10.52 -18.43 -8.64
CA ARG A 414 -9.63 -17.48 -9.34
C ARG A 414 -8.15 -17.87 -9.20
N LEU A 415 -7.75 -18.32 -8.01
CA LEU A 415 -6.38 -18.79 -7.78
C LEU A 415 -6.06 -20.02 -8.63
N GLU A 416 -6.94 -21.01 -8.66
CA GLU A 416 -6.76 -22.23 -9.43
C GLU A 416 -6.79 -21.93 -10.95
N ASN A 417 -7.69 -21.06 -11.40
CA ASN A 417 -7.74 -20.62 -12.80
C ASN A 417 -6.43 -19.96 -13.21
N LEU A 418 -5.92 -19.00 -12.43
CA LEU A 418 -4.69 -18.30 -12.77
C LEU A 418 -3.49 -19.25 -12.79
N PHE A 419 -3.28 -20.02 -11.73
CA PHE A 419 -2.04 -20.80 -11.57
C PHE A 419 -2.07 -22.18 -12.22
N LEU A 420 -3.21 -22.86 -12.29
CA LEU A 420 -3.33 -24.22 -12.85
C LEU A 420 -3.85 -24.22 -14.28
N THR A 421 -4.96 -23.50 -14.55
CA THR A 421 -5.59 -23.50 -15.88
C THR A 421 -4.79 -22.65 -16.86
N ARG A 422 -4.53 -21.38 -16.51
CA ARG A 422 -3.73 -20.45 -17.33
C ARG A 422 -2.22 -20.64 -17.18
N LYS A 423 -1.79 -21.44 -16.21
CA LYS A 423 -0.37 -21.76 -15.94
C LYS A 423 0.48 -20.50 -15.76
N PHE A 424 -0.05 -19.52 -15.03
CA PHE A 424 0.65 -18.27 -14.75
C PHE A 424 2.11 -18.54 -14.35
N ASP A 425 3.03 -17.94 -15.09
CA ASP A 425 4.48 -18.12 -14.90
C ASP A 425 5.11 -16.80 -14.52
N TRP A 426 5.38 -16.64 -13.23
CA TRP A 426 5.93 -15.42 -12.63
C TRP A 426 7.45 -15.46 -12.55
N ALA A 427 8.08 -14.27 -12.49
CA ALA A 427 9.53 -14.12 -12.29
C ALA A 427 10.35 -14.97 -13.29
N ARG A 428 9.97 -14.94 -14.56
CA ARG A 428 10.55 -15.78 -15.63
C ARG A 428 12.03 -15.58 -15.77
N THR A 429 12.49 -14.34 -15.80
CA THR A 429 13.92 -14.00 -15.95
C THR A 429 14.74 -14.49 -14.76
N ARG A 430 14.25 -14.31 -13.53
CA ARG A 430 14.88 -14.86 -12.32
C ARG A 430 14.93 -16.38 -12.36
N ASN A 431 13.83 -17.03 -12.72
CA ASN A 431 13.74 -18.48 -12.79
C ASN A 431 14.67 -19.06 -13.86
N ALA A 432 14.83 -18.39 -15.02
CA ALA A 432 15.80 -18.74 -16.04
C ALA A 432 17.25 -18.59 -15.55
N TYR A 433 17.56 -17.50 -14.83
CA TYR A 433 18.86 -17.29 -14.20
C TYR A 433 19.18 -18.42 -13.21
N TRP A 434 18.24 -18.77 -12.31
CA TRP A 434 18.43 -19.85 -11.34
C TRP A 434 18.48 -21.24 -12.01
N GLY A 435 17.85 -21.40 -13.15
CA GLY A 435 17.97 -22.60 -13.98
C GLY A 435 19.41 -22.89 -14.42
N LYS A 436 20.18 -21.82 -14.71
CA LYS A 436 21.62 -21.89 -14.99
C LYS A 436 22.47 -22.08 -13.73
N HIS A 437 21.96 -21.74 -12.56
CA HIS A 437 22.62 -21.83 -11.26
C HIS A 437 21.95 -22.89 -10.36
N ARG A 438 22.01 -24.15 -10.76
CA ARG A 438 21.26 -25.30 -10.17
C ARG A 438 21.32 -25.37 -8.63
N TRP A 439 22.47 -25.06 -8.03
CA TRP A 439 22.62 -25.05 -6.57
C TRP A 439 21.77 -23.96 -5.91
N ARG A 440 21.75 -22.77 -6.49
CA ARG A 440 20.90 -21.66 -5.99
C ARG A 440 19.42 -21.99 -6.12
N LYS A 441 19.01 -22.57 -7.25
CA LYS A 441 17.63 -23.05 -7.47
C LYS A 441 17.24 -24.08 -6.42
N TRP A 442 18.06 -25.11 -6.24
CA TRP A 442 17.80 -26.15 -5.25
C TRP A 442 17.70 -25.57 -3.83
N LYS A 443 18.63 -24.70 -3.42
CA LYS A 443 18.61 -24.03 -2.12
C LYS A 443 17.33 -23.20 -1.94
N SER A 444 16.92 -22.40 -2.92
CA SER A 444 15.71 -21.60 -2.86
C SER A 444 14.47 -22.48 -2.73
N GLN A 445 14.32 -23.50 -3.56
CA GLN A 445 13.19 -24.41 -3.52
C GLN A 445 13.10 -25.19 -2.20
N SER A 446 14.25 -25.59 -1.64
CA SER A 446 14.29 -26.25 -0.33
C SER A 446 13.83 -25.29 0.79
N VAL A 447 14.26 -24.03 0.76
CA VAL A 447 13.81 -23.02 1.71
C VAL A 447 12.30 -22.76 1.55
N ASP A 448 11.81 -22.62 0.32
CA ASP A 448 10.40 -22.41 0.04
C ASP A 448 9.53 -23.59 0.53
N ALA A 449 9.98 -24.83 0.32
CA ALA A 449 9.31 -26.02 0.82
C ALA A 449 9.21 -26.06 2.35
N VAL A 450 10.31 -25.74 3.05
CA VAL A 450 10.35 -25.69 4.52
C VAL A 450 9.44 -24.59 5.04
N LEU A 451 9.52 -23.40 4.44
CA LEU A 451 8.67 -22.26 4.83
C LEU A 451 7.20 -22.54 4.54
N ALA A 452 6.87 -23.08 3.35
CA ALA A 452 5.50 -23.46 3.01
C ALA A 452 4.92 -24.45 4.04
N THR A 453 5.68 -25.49 4.38
CA THR A 453 5.25 -26.50 5.37
C THR A 453 5.05 -25.87 6.74
N GLY A 454 6.02 -25.11 7.24
CA GLY A 454 5.96 -24.47 8.56
C GLY A 454 4.81 -23.49 8.68
N LEU A 455 4.63 -22.63 7.67
CA LEU A 455 3.53 -21.66 7.63
C LEU A 455 2.17 -22.35 7.48
N PHE A 456 2.07 -23.41 6.69
CA PHE A 456 0.85 -24.16 6.54
C PHE A 456 0.42 -24.84 7.86
N LEU A 457 1.36 -25.45 8.57
CA LEU A 457 1.09 -26.03 9.89
C LEU A 457 0.63 -24.94 10.89
N ARG A 458 1.27 -23.79 10.86
CA ARG A 458 0.89 -22.64 11.68
C ARG A 458 -0.51 -22.11 11.33
N LEU A 459 -0.83 -22.01 10.04
CA LEU A 459 -2.16 -21.66 9.55
C LEU A 459 -3.20 -22.66 10.06
N MET A 460 -2.94 -23.97 9.93
CA MET A 460 -3.85 -25.02 10.40
C MET A 460 -4.05 -25.01 11.91
N LYS A 461 -3.06 -24.60 12.68
CA LYS A 461 -3.14 -24.48 14.14
C LYS A 461 -3.95 -23.27 14.59
N ASN A 462 -3.76 -22.12 13.92
CA ASN A 462 -4.22 -20.83 14.44
C ASN A 462 -5.53 -20.32 13.79
N VAL A 463 -5.93 -20.83 12.62
CA VAL A 463 -7.25 -20.51 12.05
C VAL A 463 -8.32 -21.20 12.90
N PRO A 464 -9.24 -20.46 13.57
CA PRO A 464 -10.19 -21.06 14.50
C PRO A 464 -11.23 -21.94 13.81
N ASP A 465 -11.70 -21.54 12.63
CA ASP A 465 -12.77 -22.21 11.88
C ASP A 465 -12.33 -23.56 11.30
N PRO A 466 -12.91 -24.69 11.76
CA PRO A 466 -12.58 -26.01 11.24
C PRO A 466 -12.99 -26.22 9.78
N GLN A 467 -14.06 -25.55 9.32
CA GLN A 467 -14.51 -25.65 7.93
C GLN A 467 -13.51 -24.97 7.01
N LEU A 468 -13.07 -23.79 7.36
CA LEU A 468 -12.06 -23.04 6.61
C LEU A 468 -10.72 -23.81 6.55
N ARG A 469 -10.31 -24.45 7.66
CA ARG A 469 -9.12 -25.34 7.67
C ARG A 469 -9.25 -26.52 6.71
N ARG A 470 -10.46 -27.13 6.57
CA ARG A 470 -10.71 -28.20 5.60
C ARG A 470 -10.58 -27.69 4.15
N ILE A 471 -11.13 -26.50 3.89
CA ILE A 471 -11.05 -25.86 2.58
C ILE A 471 -9.58 -25.64 2.22
N TYR A 472 -8.79 -25.01 3.09
CA TYR A 472 -7.37 -24.77 2.83
C TYR A 472 -6.58 -26.06 2.55
N ARG A 473 -6.82 -27.13 3.32
CA ARG A 473 -6.18 -28.44 3.05
C ARG A 473 -6.54 -28.97 1.66
N ARG A 474 -7.81 -28.91 1.29
CA ARG A 474 -8.29 -29.39 -0.03
C ARG A 474 -7.65 -28.57 -1.16
N ARG A 475 -7.68 -27.24 -1.06
CA ARG A 475 -7.13 -26.35 -2.08
C ARG A 475 -5.61 -26.49 -2.20
N MET A 476 -4.89 -26.61 -1.09
CA MET A 476 -3.46 -26.90 -1.13
C MET A 476 -3.14 -28.25 -1.77
N ALA A 477 -3.93 -29.28 -1.50
CA ALA A 477 -3.79 -30.57 -2.16
C ALA A 477 -4.02 -30.46 -3.67
N THR A 478 -5.06 -29.73 -4.11
CA THR A 478 -5.33 -29.47 -5.54
C THR A 478 -4.13 -28.79 -6.20
N MET A 479 -3.57 -27.77 -5.58
CA MET A 479 -2.40 -27.05 -6.11
C MET A 479 -1.18 -27.98 -6.22
N LEU A 480 -0.92 -28.78 -5.20
CA LEU A 480 0.21 -29.71 -5.16
C LEU A 480 0.09 -30.80 -6.24
N HIS A 481 -1.11 -31.32 -6.49
CA HIS A 481 -1.33 -32.31 -7.55
C HIS A 481 -1.26 -31.69 -8.95
N GLY A 482 -1.80 -30.49 -9.12
CA GLY A 482 -1.82 -29.83 -10.42
C GLY A 482 -0.45 -29.28 -10.85
N ARG A 483 0.33 -28.74 -9.89
CA ARG A 483 1.65 -28.16 -10.15
C ARG A 483 2.56 -28.33 -8.93
N PRO A 484 3.35 -29.42 -8.87
CA PRO A 484 4.23 -29.73 -7.72
C PRO A 484 5.50 -28.86 -7.73
N ASP A 485 5.34 -27.56 -7.43
CA ASP A 485 6.42 -26.56 -7.35
C ASP A 485 6.48 -26.00 -5.94
N PRO A 486 7.60 -26.16 -5.19
CA PRO A 486 7.72 -25.65 -3.83
C PRO A 486 7.52 -24.15 -3.70
N SER A 487 7.97 -23.36 -4.69
CA SER A 487 7.78 -21.90 -4.67
C SER A 487 6.30 -21.53 -4.88
N LEU A 488 5.57 -22.26 -5.72
CA LEU A 488 4.13 -22.09 -5.87
C LEU A 488 3.38 -22.46 -4.59
N LEU A 489 3.74 -23.57 -3.95
CA LEU A 489 3.15 -23.98 -2.68
C LEU A 489 3.35 -22.90 -1.60
N PHE A 490 4.54 -22.32 -1.52
CA PHE A 490 4.82 -21.23 -0.60
C PHE A 490 3.92 -20.01 -0.85
N ILE A 491 3.78 -19.61 -2.13
CA ILE A 491 2.87 -18.53 -2.54
C ILE A 491 1.43 -18.87 -2.14
N CYS A 492 0.96 -20.10 -2.40
CA CYS A 492 -0.41 -20.51 -2.07
C CYS A 492 -0.68 -20.48 -0.56
N VAL A 493 0.28 -20.83 0.29
CA VAL A 493 0.12 -20.71 1.74
C VAL A 493 0.00 -19.24 2.17
N ILE A 494 0.81 -18.34 1.58
CA ILE A 494 0.67 -16.90 1.82
C ILE A 494 -0.71 -16.41 1.36
N LYS A 495 -1.19 -16.86 0.18
CA LYS A 495 -2.53 -16.53 -0.32
C LYS A 495 -3.64 -17.04 0.61
N CYS A 496 -3.48 -18.21 1.24
CA CYS A 496 -4.40 -18.68 2.28
C CYS A 496 -4.40 -17.77 3.52
N ALA A 497 -3.24 -17.28 3.95
CA ALA A 497 -3.16 -16.36 5.09
C ALA A 497 -3.79 -14.99 4.75
N MET A 498 -3.54 -14.46 3.57
CA MET A 498 -4.16 -13.21 3.08
C MET A 498 -5.67 -13.38 2.92
N HIS A 499 -6.12 -14.51 2.35
CA HIS A 499 -7.54 -14.84 2.28
C HIS A 499 -8.17 -14.87 3.67
N TYR A 500 -7.53 -15.49 4.66
CA TYR A 500 -8.04 -15.53 6.04
C TYR A 500 -8.25 -14.12 6.61
N HIS A 501 -7.33 -13.21 6.35
CA HIS A 501 -7.48 -11.81 6.75
C HIS A 501 -8.71 -11.15 6.11
N HIS A 502 -8.80 -11.18 4.78
CA HIS A 502 -9.91 -10.53 4.06
C HIS A 502 -11.27 -11.20 4.34
N TYR A 503 -11.28 -12.52 4.48
CA TYR A 503 -12.45 -13.29 4.87
C TYR A 503 -12.97 -12.87 6.25
N THR A 504 -12.08 -12.71 7.23
CA THR A 504 -12.45 -12.29 8.59
C THR A 504 -12.92 -10.84 8.58
N MET A 505 -12.13 -9.94 7.99
CA MET A 505 -12.45 -8.52 7.87
C MET A 505 -13.83 -8.30 7.23
N SER A 506 -14.07 -8.91 6.05
CA SER A 506 -15.35 -8.72 5.33
C SER A 506 -16.59 -9.17 6.12
N ARG A 507 -16.44 -10.13 7.03
CA ARG A 507 -17.53 -10.58 7.90
C ARG A 507 -17.73 -9.69 9.11
N GLU A 508 -16.67 -9.11 9.63
CA GLU A 508 -16.72 -8.16 10.74
C GLU A 508 -17.33 -6.80 10.31
N MET A 509 -17.22 -6.42 9.05
CA MET A 509 -17.80 -5.17 8.49
C MET A 509 -19.33 -5.07 8.62
N ALA A 510 -20.04 -6.14 8.95
CA ALA A 510 -21.47 -6.08 9.27
C ALA A 510 -21.76 -5.34 10.58
N ASP A 511 -20.80 -5.29 11.49
CA ASP A 511 -20.86 -4.44 12.67
C ASP A 511 -20.56 -2.99 12.23
N PRO A 512 -21.47 -2.03 12.41
CA PRO A 512 -21.24 -0.63 12.04
C PRO A 512 -19.99 -0.01 12.65
N GLN A 513 -19.56 -0.48 13.84
CA GLN A 513 -18.35 -0.01 14.50
C GLN A 513 -17.06 -0.58 13.88
N ARG A 514 -17.19 -1.60 13.03
CA ARG A 514 -16.10 -2.26 12.32
C ARG A 514 -16.18 -2.10 10.81
N LEU A 515 -17.08 -1.24 10.35
CA LEU A 515 -17.16 -0.90 8.94
C LEU A 515 -15.87 -0.17 8.53
N VAL A 516 -15.14 -0.77 7.61
CA VAL A 516 -13.91 -0.20 7.06
C VAL A 516 -14.17 0.15 5.61
N ASN A 517 -14.07 1.43 5.27
CA ASN A 517 -13.94 1.83 3.88
C ASN A 517 -12.45 1.79 3.52
N THR A 518 -12.10 1.03 2.51
CA THR A 518 -10.71 0.79 2.13
C THR A 518 -10.17 1.86 1.16
N PHE A 519 -11.03 2.82 0.77
CA PHE A 519 -10.67 3.93 -0.14
C PHE A 519 -10.19 5.17 0.62
#